data_2e6b9f1db8ef77385cce93a9da18fbc3
#
_entry.id   2e6b9f1db8ef77385cce93a9da18fbc3
#
_cell.length_a   1.000
_cell.length_b   1.000
_cell.length_c   1.000
_cell.angle_alpha   90.00
_cell.angle_beta   90.00
_cell.angle_gamma   90.00
#
_symmetry.space_group_name_H-M   'P 1'
#
loop_
_entity.id
_entity.type
_entity.pdbx_description
1 polymer ?
#
loop_
_entity_poly.entity_id
_entity_poly.type
_entity_poly.pdbx_seq_one_letter_code
_entity_poly.pdbx_strand_id
1 'polypeptide(L)'
;MKHEGKPEINFTDWTGNTNWQDEIFQTGFITNNNISITGASAKHSFYLGAGYAYEQGNIKKEKYSKITLNVSNDYKVTDNFKVGFQFNGARMLPADTKSVATALRAAPVAHVFNEEYGLYTTLPGFQKAQMNNPMVDVEIKANTTKAENYRTSGNVYGEWDFLKQFQYKVAYSMDYSSNSTRKYTPLPKVLDNRVEGKIETLGDGKTGVSQEKQTETKVQSDYLLTYQNTWGEHSLTATAGFTTYYNELELLGAARTQGVGLVIPNNPDKWYVSIGDAGTATNNSTQWERSTVSMLGRILYNYKGRYLFNGSFRRDGSSAFSYTGNQWQNFYSVG
;
A
#
# COMPACT_ATOMS: atom_id res chain seq x y z
N MET A 1 29.58 15.46 -38.70
CA MET A 1 28.43 16.18 -39.30
C MET A 1 28.20 17.44 -38.48
N LYS A 2 28.45 18.61 -39.05
CA LYS A 2 28.10 19.90 -38.44
C LYS A 2 26.60 20.07 -38.59
N HIS A 3 25.83 20.05 -37.52
CA HIS A 3 24.45 20.52 -37.55
C HIS A 3 24.49 22.07 -37.46
N GLU A 4 24.23 22.72 -38.55
CA GLU A 4 24.09 24.16 -38.59
C GLU A 4 23.07 24.63 -37.54
N GLY A 5 23.50 25.50 -36.63
CA GLY A 5 22.66 26.17 -35.64
C GLY A 5 22.53 25.48 -34.28
N LYS A 6 23.22 24.36 -34.00
CA LYS A 6 23.28 23.76 -32.66
C LYS A 6 24.69 23.91 -32.07
N PRO A 7 24.82 24.24 -30.77
CA PRO A 7 26.13 24.28 -30.11
C PRO A 7 26.79 22.92 -30.25
N GLU A 8 28.06 22.89 -30.60
CA GLU A 8 28.85 21.65 -30.61
C GLU A 8 28.84 21.04 -29.21
N ILE A 9 28.45 19.78 -29.11
CA ILE A 9 28.56 19.03 -27.84
C ILE A 9 30.03 18.65 -27.71
N ASN A 10 30.74 19.36 -26.84
CA ASN A 10 32.13 19.03 -26.52
C ASN A 10 32.18 18.11 -25.34
N PHE A 11 32.77 16.92 -25.51
CA PHE A 11 32.93 15.91 -24.46
C PHE A 11 34.36 15.87 -23.88
N THR A 12 35.27 16.75 -24.32
CA THR A 12 36.68 16.71 -23.89
C THR A 12 36.83 16.92 -22.37
N ASP A 13 35.90 17.61 -21.73
CA ASP A 13 35.89 17.88 -20.29
C ASP A 13 35.20 16.79 -19.47
N TRP A 14 34.69 15.77 -20.14
CA TRP A 14 33.97 14.67 -19.54
C TRP A 14 34.79 13.39 -19.63
N THR A 15 35.55 13.10 -18.60
CA THR A 15 36.50 11.98 -18.54
C THR A 15 35.99 10.77 -17.71
N GLY A 16 34.74 10.83 -17.22
CA GLY A 16 34.14 9.75 -16.45
C GLY A 16 33.87 8.50 -17.30
N ASN A 17 33.83 7.36 -16.63
CA ASN A 17 33.39 6.08 -17.18
C ASN A 17 32.53 5.36 -16.12
N THR A 18 31.38 5.96 -15.81
CA THR A 18 30.54 5.54 -14.71
C THR A 18 29.51 4.51 -15.16
N ASN A 19 29.51 3.35 -14.54
CA ASN A 19 28.38 2.42 -14.59
C ASN A 19 27.35 2.83 -13.53
N TRP A 20 26.39 3.63 -13.91
CA TRP A 20 25.37 4.15 -12.98
C TRP A 20 24.52 3.07 -12.32
N GLN A 21 24.40 1.89 -12.93
CA GLN A 21 23.67 0.79 -12.32
C GLN A 21 24.46 0.22 -11.14
N ASP A 22 25.77 0.02 -11.27
CA ASP A 22 26.61 -0.45 -10.18
C ASP A 22 26.64 0.56 -9.02
N GLU A 23 26.54 1.86 -9.33
CA GLU A 23 26.49 2.90 -8.32
C GLU A 23 25.21 2.88 -7.47
N ILE A 24 24.05 2.58 -8.06
CA ILE A 24 22.78 2.60 -7.34
C ILE A 24 22.38 1.27 -6.73
N PHE A 25 22.87 0.14 -7.29
CA PHE A 25 22.50 -1.19 -6.82
C PHE A 25 23.36 -1.70 -5.67
N GLN A 26 22.79 -2.58 -4.90
CA GLN A 26 23.42 -3.35 -3.85
C GLN A 26 22.82 -4.76 -3.78
N THR A 27 23.51 -5.67 -3.09
CA THR A 27 22.90 -6.96 -2.76
C THR A 27 21.79 -6.74 -1.74
N GLY A 28 20.56 -7.13 -2.10
CA GLY A 28 19.41 -7.09 -1.21
C GLY A 28 19.46 -8.22 -0.17
N PHE A 29 18.75 -8.03 0.93
CA PHE A 29 18.61 -9.02 2.00
C PHE A 29 17.15 -9.06 2.48
N ILE A 30 16.60 -10.27 2.59
CA ILE A 30 15.24 -10.49 3.08
C ILE A 30 15.28 -11.48 4.23
N THR A 31 14.57 -11.15 5.32
CA THR A 31 14.32 -12.09 6.41
C THR A 31 12.85 -12.07 6.81
N ASN A 32 12.30 -13.26 7.06
CA ASN A 32 10.94 -13.47 7.55
C ASN A 32 11.00 -14.41 8.76
N ASN A 33 10.58 -13.91 9.91
CA ASN A 33 10.55 -14.65 11.14
C ASN A 33 9.10 -14.73 11.64
N ASN A 34 8.60 -15.94 11.84
CA ASN A 34 7.23 -16.15 12.30
C ASN A 34 7.24 -17.14 13.47
N ILE A 35 6.45 -16.83 14.48
CA ILE A 35 6.16 -17.71 15.59
C ILE A 35 4.65 -17.86 15.72
N SER A 36 4.19 -19.08 15.99
CA SER A 36 2.78 -19.32 16.21
C SER A 36 2.54 -20.39 17.27
N ILE A 37 1.41 -20.24 17.93
CA ILE A 37 0.89 -21.22 18.91
C ILE A 37 -0.53 -21.56 18.49
N THR A 38 -0.83 -22.83 18.45
CA THR A 38 -2.19 -23.33 18.19
C THR A 38 -2.58 -24.33 19.26
N GLY A 39 -3.86 -24.34 19.59
CA GLY A 39 -4.41 -25.31 20.53
C GLY A 39 -5.86 -25.61 20.20
N ALA A 40 -6.28 -26.84 20.50
CA ALA A 40 -7.65 -27.27 20.30
C ALA A 40 -8.10 -28.19 21.41
N SER A 41 -9.39 -28.12 21.75
CA SER A 41 -10.13 -29.03 22.60
C SER A 41 -11.46 -29.36 21.94
N ALA A 42 -12.30 -30.17 22.61
CA ALA A 42 -13.62 -30.49 22.09
C ALA A 42 -14.53 -29.28 21.83
N LYS A 43 -14.34 -28.19 22.59
CA LYS A 43 -15.17 -26.98 22.52
C LYS A 43 -14.45 -25.73 22.08
N HIS A 44 -13.12 -25.74 21.99
CA HIS A 44 -12.35 -24.55 21.81
C HIS A 44 -11.18 -24.82 20.89
N SER A 45 -10.96 -23.92 19.91
CA SER A 45 -9.73 -23.88 19.12
C SER A 45 -9.22 -22.46 19.03
N PHE A 46 -7.90 -22.30 19.08
CA PHE A 46 -7.28 -21.00 18.96
C PHE A 46 -5.99 -21.05 18.15
N TYR A 47 -5.69 -19.95 17.56
CA TYR A 47 -4.42 -19.65 16.88
C TYR A 47 -3.93 -18.28 17.31
N LEU A 48 -2.66 -18.17 17.65
CA LEU A 48 -1.94 -16.92 17.88
C LEU A 48 -0.65 -16.97 17.08
N GLY A 49 -0.44 -16.00 16.19
CA GLY A 49 0.76 -15.87 15.37
C GLY A 49 1.31 -14.46 15.42
N ALA A 50 2.62 -14.34 15.49
CA ALA A 50 3.33 -13.07 15.35
C ALA A 50 4.43 -13.23 14.29
N GLY A 51 4.62 -12.19 13.48
CA GLY A 51 5.61 -12.19 12.41
C GLY A 51 6.38 -10.89 12.32
N TYR A 52 7.64 -10.99 11.92
CA TYR A 52 8.49 -9.87 11.57
C TYR A 52 9.16 -10.13 10.24
N ALA A 53 8.94 -9.23 9.30
CA ALA A 53 9.60 -9.22 8.00
C ALA A 53 10.48 -7.97 7.90
N TYR A 54 11.70 -8.15 7.38
CA TYR A 54 12.60 -7.06 7.03
C TYR A 54 13.19 -7.32 5.66
N GLU A 55 13.26 -6.27 4.85
CA GLU A 55 13.85 -6.29 3.52
C GLU A 55 14.75 -5.08 3.35
N GLN A 56 15.99 -5.32 2.94
CA GLN A 56 16.87 -4.34 2.36
C GLN A 56 16.79 -4.49 0.86
N GLY A 57 16.33 -3.43 0.17
CA GLY A 57 16.14 -3.46 -1.28
C GLY A 57 17.43 -3.57 -2.07
N ASN A 58 17.30 -3.88 -3.35
CA ASN A 58 18.43 -3.92 -4.30
C ASN A 58 18.93 -2.52 -4.66
N ILE A 59 18.17 -1.47 -4.39
CA ILE A 59 18.62 -0.09 -4.49
C ILE A 59 19.15 0.35 -3.13
N LYS A 60 20.31 1.03 -3.13
CA LYS A 60 20.91 1.56 -1.91
C LYS A 60 19.90 2.41 -1.12
N LYS A 61 19.92 2.32 0.21
CA LYS A 61 19.06 3.03 1.18
C LYS A 61 17.58 2.60 1.22
N GLU A 62 17.12 1.73 0.36
CA GLU A 62 15.75 1.20 0.45
C GLU A 62 15.65 0.15 1.54
N LYS A 63 14.67 0.32 2.44
CA LYS A 63 14.37 -0.60 3.53
C LYS A 63 12.88 -0.69 3.75
N TYR A 64 12.40 -1.91 3.94
CA TYR A 64 11.03 -2.20 4.30
C TYR A 64 11.00 -3.03 5.58
N SER A 65 10.04 -2.78 6.46
CA SER A 65 9.77 -3.67 7.58
C SER A 65 8.29 -3.81 7.85
N LYS A 66 7.91 -4.99 8.37
CA LYS A 66 6.52 -5.31 8.69
C LYS A 66 6.47 -6.16 9.95
N ILE A 67 5.59 -5.76 10.87
CA ILE A 67 5.20 -6.56 12.04
C ILE A 67 3.76 -7.00 11.82
N THR A 68 3.45 -8.26 12.11
CA THR A 68 2.10 -8.81 12.01
C THR A 68 1.71 -9.51 13.31
N LEU A 69 0.43 -9.43 13.65
CA LEU A 69 -0.21 -10.19 14.71
C LEU A 69 -1.49 -10.80 14.15
N ASN A 70 -1.65 -12.10 14.33
CA ASN A 70 -2.83 -12.85 13.87
C ASN A 70 -3.39 -13.62 15.05
N VAL A 71 -4.67 -13.47 15.30
CA VAL A 71 -5.39 -14.19 16.37
C VAL A 71 -6.67 -14.75 15.79
N SER A 72 -6.95 -16.01 16.04
CA SER A 72 -8.27 -16.57 15.79
C SER A 72 -8.70 -17.46 16.95
N ASN A 73 -9.99 -17.48 17.16
CA ASN A 73 -10.60 -18.26 18.23
C ASN A 73 -12.00 -18.70 17.82
N ASP A 74 -12.27 -19.98 17.97
CA ASP A 74 -13.57 -20.59 17.81
C ASP A 74 -14.00 -21.26 19.11
N TYR A 75 -15.22 -21.03 19.52
CA TYR A 75 -15.78 -21.60 20.74
C TYR A 75 -17.17 -22.15 20.51
N LYS A 76 -17.37 -23.45 20.81
CA LYS A 76 -18.66 -24.10 20.85
C LYS A 76 -19.32 -23.79 22.18
N VAL A 77 -20.23 -22.82 22.18
CA VAL A 77 -21.00 -22.44 23.39
C VAL A 77 -21.93 -23.57 23.83
N THR A 78 -22.60 -24.19 22.86
CA THR A 78 -23.41 -25.38 22.99
C THR A 78 -23.11 -26.34 21.82
N ASP A 79 -23.74 -27.51 21.78
CA ASP A 79 -23.55 -28.45 20.67
C ASP A 79 -24.06 -27.92 19.32
N ASN A 80 -24.99 -26.96 19.38
CA ASN A 80 -25.61 -26.38 18.22
C ASN A 80 -25.35 -24.85 18.04
N PHE A 81 -24.51 -24.25 18.89
CA PHE A 81 -24.16 -22.85 18.76
C PHE A 81 -22.66 -22.62 18.92
N LYS A 82 -22.05 -22.05 17.89
CA LYS A 82 -20.62 -21.69 17.82
C LYS A 82 -20.45 -20.18 17.60
N VAL A 83 -19.48 -19.61 18.28
CA VAL A 83 -19.02 -18.25 18.05
C VAL A 83 -17.55 -18.29 17.73
N GLY A 84 -17.10 -17.34 16.92
CA GLY A 84 -15.69 -17.21 16.61
C GLY A 84 -15.31 -15.81 16.26
N PHE A 85 -14.02 -15.54 16.32
CA PHE A 85 -13.44 -14.31 15.82
C PHE A 85 -12.08 -14.55 15.19
N GLN A 86 -11.74 -13.68 14.26
CA GLN A 86 -10.42 -13.57 13.66
C GLN A 86 -10.00 -12.11 13.74
N PHE A 87 -8.74 -11.88 14.05
CA PHE A 87 -8.14 -10.57 14.11
C PHE A 87 -6.76 -10.62 13.47
N ASN A 88 -6.48 -9.67 12.56
CA ASN A 88 -5.18 -9.50 11.93
C ASN A 88 -4.76 -8.05 12.07
N GLY A 89 -3.58 -7.83 12.65
CA GLY A 89 -2.97 -6.53 12.77
C GLY A 89 -1.63 -6.49 12.03
N ALA A 90 -1.34 -5.39 11.36
CA ALA A 90 -0.06 -5.16 10.72
C ALA A 90 0.39 -3.71 10.88
N ARG A 91 1.68 -3.53 11.18
CA ARG A 91 2.39 -2.26 11.04
C ARG A 91 3.45 -2.43 9.97
N MET A 92 3.46 -1.53 9.00
CA MET A 92 4.40 -1.54 7.88
C MET A 92 5.13 -0.21 7.82
N LEU A 93 6.44 -0.27 7.62
CA LEU A 93 7.28 0.87 7.29
C LEU A 93 7.71 0.70 5.83
N PRO A 94 7.00 1.33 4.87
CA PRO A 94 7.31 1.20 3.45
C PRO A 94 8.68 1.75 3.11
N ALA A 95 9.31 1.19 2.09
CA ALA A 95 10.53 1.74 1.54
C ALA A 95 10.27 3.11 0.88
N ASP A 96 11.25 4.01 1.02
CA ASP A 96 11.30 5.25 0.24
C ASP A 96 11.95 4.93 -1.12
N THR A 97 11.14 4.40 -2.05
CA THR A 97 11.61 3.87 -3.34
C THR A 97 12.17 4.95 -4.25
N LYS A 98 13.25 4.64 -4.94
CA LYS A 98 13.92 5.53 -5.90
C LYS A 98 13.80 5.00 -7.33
N SER A 99 13.77 5.92 -8.28
CA SER A 99 13.65 5.54 -9.69
C SER A 99 14.97 5.03 -10.24
N VAL A 100 14.96 3.84 -10.82
CA VAL A 100 16.09 3.29 -11.60
C VAL A 100 16.21 3.96 -12.98
N ALA A 101 15.13 4.57 -13.46
CA ALA A 101 15.09 5.14 -14.81
C ALA A 101 16.13 6.23 -15.07
N THR A 102 16.53 6.99 -14.04
CA THR A 102 17.60 7.98 -14.15
C THR A 102 18.95 7.31 -14.37
N ALA A 103 19.28 6.26 -13.64
CA ALA A 103 20.52 5.52 -13.80
C ALA A 103 20.66 4.82 -15.16
N LEU A 104 19.55 4.28 -15.68
CA LEU A 104 19.54 3.65 -17.02
C LEU A 104 19.80 4.62 -18.16
N ARG A 105 19.54 5.91 -17.96
CA ARG A 105 19.65 6.95 -19.00
C ARG A 105 20.81 7.91 -18.80
N ALA A 106 21.41 7.93 -17.61
CA ALA A 106 22.51 8.87 -17.32
C ALA A 106 23.74 8.55 -18.15
N ALA A 107 24.34 9.60 -18.72
CA ALA A 107 25.54 9.45 -19.55
C ALA A 107 26.73 8.95 -18.72
N PRO A 108 27.45 7.92 -19.17
CA PRO A 108 28.56 7.33 -18.42
C PRO A 108 29.77 8.26 -18.30
N VAL A 109 29.86 9.29 -19.13
CA VAL A 109 30.99 10.24 -19.15
C VAL A 109 31.04 11.17 -17.95
N ALA A 110 29.96 11.25 -17.14
CA ALA A 110 29.95 12.04 -15.92
C ALA A 110 30.54 11.28 -14.75
N HIS A 111 31.34 11.94 -13.94
CA HIS A 111 31.79 11.40 -12.65
C HIS A 111 30.62 11.38 -11.66
N VAL A 112 30.65 10.46 -10.70
CA VAL A 112 29.61 10.36 -9.67
C VAL A 112 29.75 11.49 -8.65
N PHE A 113 30.94 11.67 -8.14
CA PHE A 113 31.26 12.50 -7.00
C PHE A 113 32.61 13.20 -7.20
N ASN A 114 32.77 14.36 -6.61
CA ASN A 114 34.03 15.07 -6.58
C ASN A 114 34.51 15.15 -5.13
N GLU A 115 35.65 14.50 -4.86
CA GLU A 115 36.24 14.38 -3.51
C GLU A 115 36.73 15.73 -2.96
N GLU A 116 37.26 16.59 -3.82
CA GLU A 116 37.79 17.90 -3.42
C GLU A 116 36.70 18.81 -2.85
N TYR A 117 35.54 18.85 -3.51
CA TYR A 117 34.40 19.65 -3.08
C TYR A 117 33.43 18.89 -2.17
N GLY A 118 33.57 17.59 -2.04
CA GLY A 118 32.65 16.75 -1.24
C GLY A 118 31.21 16.75 -1.79
N LEU A 119 31.04 16.86 -3.12
CA LEU A 119 29.75 17.02 -3.78
C LEU A 119 29.55 16.06 -4.92
N TYR A 120 28.31 15.62 -5.12
CA TYR A 120 27.91 14.94 -6.35
C TYR A 120 27.96 15.91 -7.54
N THR A 121 28.30 15.40 -8.71
CA THR A 121 28.46 16.21 -9.90
C THR A 121 27.18 16.32 -10.71
N THR A 122 27.06 17.33 -11.57
CA THR A 122 25.97 17.40 -12.54
C THR A 122 26.18 16.42 -13.70
N LEU A 123 25.12 16.05 -14.40
CA LEU A 123 25.19 15.39 -15.69
C LEU A 123 25.56 16.38 -16.81
N PRO A 124 25.97 15.90 -17.99
CA PRO A 124 26.29 16.78 -19.16
C PRO A 124 25.13 17.70 -19.51
N GLY A 125 25.44 18.85 -20.11
CA GLY A 125 24.51 19.92 -20.41
C GLY A 125 23.28 19.50 -21.23
N PHE A 126 23.41 18.48 -22.08
CA PHE A 126 22.31 17.92 -22.86
C PHE A 126 21.33 17.05 -22.04
N GLN A 127 21.73 16.59 -20.85
CA GLN A 127 20.89 15.82 -19.92
C GLN A 127 20.49 16.60 -18.67
N LYS A 128 21.32 17.53 -18.22
CA LYS A 128 21.15 18.30 -16.98
C LYS A 128 19.77 18.97 -16.84
N ALA A 129 19.18 19.40 -17.96
CA ALA A 129 17.86 20.03 -17.96
C ALA A 129 16.71 19.01 -17.73
N GLN A 130 16.97 17.72 -17.94
CA GLN A 130 15.95 16.66 -17.90
C GLN A 130 16.11 15.73 -16.69
N MET A 131 17.32 15.60 -16.17
CA MET A 131 17.62 14.66 -15.09
C MET A 131 18.85 15.08 -14.30
N ASN A 132 18.88 14.67 -13.05
CA ASN A 132 20.02 14.86 -12.15
C ASN A 132 20.90 13.61 -12.12
N ASN A 133 22.07 13.75 -11.51
CA ASN A 133 22.91 12.62 -11.13
C ASN A 133 22.10 11.61 -10.30
N PRO A 134 22.03 10.32 -10.70
CA PRO A 134 21.24 9.30 -10.03
C PRO A 134 21.53 9.18 -8.53
N MET A 135 22.79 9.39 -8.12
CA MET A 135 23.20 9.30 -6.72
C MET A 135 22.65 10.43 -5.84
N VAL A 136 22.29 11.57 -6.43
CA VAL A 136 21.57 12.62 -5.69
C VAL A 136 20.22 12.11 -5.20
N ASP A 137 19.51 11.35 -6.02
CA ASP A 137 18.22 10.79 -5.63
C ASP A 137 18.39 9.65 -4.60
N VAL A 138 19.44 8.83 -4.76
CA VAL A 138 19.69 7.67 -3.88
C VAL A 138 20.28 8.08 -2.53
N GLU A 139 21.19 9.06 -2.46
CA GLU A 139 21.91 9.41 -1.25
C GLU A 139 21.38 10.68 -0.56
N ILE A 140 21.16 11.76 -1.30
CA ILE A 140 20.75 13.04 -0.71
C ILE A 140 19.25 13.08 -0.44
N LYS A 141 18.46 12.53 -1.36
CA LYS A 141 17.01 12.40 -1.18
C LYS A 141 16.61 11.10 -0.50
N ALA A 142 17.59 10.30 -0.05
CA ALA A 142 17.32 9.13 0.77
C ALA A 142 16.78 9.54 2.15
N ASN A 143 15.91 8.71 2.72
CA ASN A 143 15.34 8.91 4.04
C ASN A 143 14.64 10.28 4.22
N THR A 144 14.14 10.87 3.14
CA THR A 144 13.34 12.10 3.19
C THR A 144 11.85 11.84 3.33
N THR A 145 11.46 10.59 3.41
CA THR A 145 10.08 10.15 3.61
C THR A 145 10.00 9.27 4.86
N LYS A 146 9.12 9.63 5.78
CA LYS A 146 8.73 8.81 6.94
C LYS A 146 7.29 8.36 6.73
N ALA A 147 7.11 7.13 6.27
CA ALA A 147 5.82 6.52 6.05
C ALA A 147 5.56 5.41 7.08
N GLU A 148 4.36 5.40 7.64
CA GLU A 148 3.87 4.35 8.54
C GLU A 148 2.47 3.96 8.12
N ASN A 149 2.27 2.67 7.88
CA ASN A 149 0.99 2.11 7.49
C ASN A 149 0.55 1.12 8.57
N TYR A 150 -0.65 1.31 9.08
CA TYR A 150 -1.32 0.39 9.98
C TYR A 150 -2.53 -0.22 9.28
N ARG A 151 -2.69 -1.52 9.39
CA ARG A 151 -3.90 -2.21 8.94
C ARG A 151 -4.36 -3.16 10.01
N THR A 152 -5.63 -3.08 10.30
CA THR A 152 -6.31 -3.96 11.24
C THR A 152 -7.54 -4.52 10.55
N SER A 153 -7.64 -5.84 10.46
CA SER A 153 -8.84 -6.49 9.96
C SER A 153 -9.33 -7.52 10.96
N GLY A 154 -10.62 -7.66 11.06
CA GLY A 154 -11.24 -8.61 11.97
C GLY A 154 -12.59 -9.09 11.46
N ASN A 155 -12.97 -10.26 11.94
CA ASN A 155 -14.27 -10.86 11.70
C ASN A 155 -14.73 -11.47 13.00
N VAL A 156 -15.99 -11.25 13.35
CA VAL A 156 -16.69 -11.94 14.43
C VAL A 156 -17.92 -12.62 13.84
N TYR A 157 -18.20 -13.85 14.25
CA TYR A 157 -19.33 -14.59 13.73
C TYR A 157 -20.00 -15.48 14.77
N GLY A 158 -21.27 -15.75 14.53
CA GLY A 158 -22.04 -16.75 15.23
C GLY A 158 -22.68 -17.70 14.22
N GLU A 159 -22.65 -18.99 14.53
CA GLU A 159 -23.29 -20.05 13.74
C GLU A 159 -24.23 -20.82 14.68
N TRP A 160 -25.48 -20.95 14.27
CA TRP A 160 -26.50 -21.66 15.01
C TRP A 160 -27.13 -22.74 14.13
N ASP A 161 -26.95 -24.00 14.51
CA ASP A 161 -27.55 -25.16 13.89
C ASP A 161 -28.91 -25.45 14.59
N PHE A 162 -30.00 -25.39 13.84
CA PHE A 162 -31.33 -25.63 14.36
C PHE A 162 -32.14 -26.57 13.46
N LEU A 163 -33.15 -27.25 14.01
CA LEU A 163 -33.97 -28.21 13.30
C LEU A 163 -33.16 -29.24 12.49
N LYS A 164 -31.96 -29.62 12.92
CA LYS A 164 -31.01 -30.57 12.31
C LYS A 164 -30.59 -30.28 10.87
N GLN A 165 -31.42 -29.59 10.09
CA GLN A 165 -31.19 -29.31 8.67
C GLN A 165 -30.81 -27.86 8.40
N PHE A 166 -31.01 -26.99 9.36
CA PHE A 166 -30.80 -25.55 9.15
C PHE A 166 -29.61 -25.04 9.94
N GLN A 167 -28.78 -24.22 9.27
CA GLN A 167 -27.74 -23.41 9.90
C GLN A 167 -27.99 -21.94 9.59
N TYR A 168 -27.97 -21.10 10.62
CA TYR A 168 -27.98 -19.66 10.47
C TYR A 168 -26.64 -19.11 10.91
N LYS A 169 -26.00 -18.35 10.03
CA LYS A 169 -24.72 -17.71 10.28
C LYS A 169 -24.87 -16.19 10.15
N VAL A 170 -24.37 -15.48 11.15
CA VAL A 170 -24.19 -14.03 11.13
C VAL A 170 -22.71 -13.75 11.26
N ALA A 171 -22.17 -12.88 10.41
CA ALA A 171 -20.78 -12.45 10.50
C ALA A 171 -20.67 -10.94 10.31
N TYR A 172 -19.80 -10.32 11.09
CA TYR A 172 -19.40 -8.93 10.96
C TYR A 172 -17.89 -8.86 10.70
N SER A 173 -17.52 -8.25 9.60
CA SER A 173 -16.13 -8.04 9.21
C SER A 173 -15.81 -6.56 9.15
N MET A 174 -14.65 -6.19 9.66
CA MET A 174 -14.12 -4.83 9.57
C MET A 174 -12.68 -4.87 9.07
N ASP A 175 -12.33 -3.99 8.15
CA ASP A 175 -10.95 -3.73 7.71
C ASP A 175 -10.70 -2.23 7.81
N TYR A 176 -9.72 -1.86 8.62
CA TYR A 176 -9.31 -0.48 8.83
C TYR A 176 -7.86 -0.32 8.48
N SER A 177 -7.55 0.65 7.62
CA SER A 177 -6.18 1.05 7.32
C SER A 177 -5.95 2.52 7.58
N SER A 178 -4.78 2.84 8.09
CA SER A 178 -4.31 4.21 8.31
C SER A 178 -2.90 4.35 7.79
N ASN A 179 -2.75 5.12 6.72
CA ASN A 179 -1.48 5.43 6.10
C ASN A 179 -1.10 6.86 6.46
N SER A 180 0.09 7.05 6.99
CA SER A 180 0.61 8.36 7.36
C SER A 180 1.97 8.55 6.72
N THR A 181 2.13 9.65 5.99
CA THR A 181 3.38 9.99 5.32
C THR A 181 3.80 11.41 5.69
N ARG A 182 5.04 11.57 6.12
CA ARG A 182 5.70 12.87 6.25
C ARG A 182 6.88 12.89 5.29
N LYS A 183 6.97 13.97 4.53
CA LYS A 183 8.00 14.14 3.50
C LYS A 183 8.75 15.43 3.73
N TYR A 184 10.06 15.37 3.53
CA TYR A 184 10.95 16.51 3.47
C TYR A 184 11.45 16.70 2.06
N THR A 185 11.45 17.93 1.57
CA THR A 185 12.04 18.33 0.28
C THR A 185 13.39 18.99 0.56
N PRO A 186 14.52 18.30 0.31
CA PRO A 186 15.85 18.86 0.48
C PRO A 186 16.21 19.84 -0.64
N LEU A 187 17.26 20.61 -0.42
CA LEU A 187 17.96 21.41 -1.43
C LEU A 187 19.32 20.79 -1.72
N PRO A 188 19.41 19.79 -2.59
CA PRO A 188 20.69 19.20 -2.95
C PRO A 188 21.61 20.22 -3.61
N LYS A 189 22.86 20.25 -3.17
CA LYS A 189 23.94 20.99 -3.83
C LYS A 189 24.75 20.00 -4.67
N VAL A 190 25.08 20.41 -5.88
CA VAL A 190 25.89 19.63 -6.84
C VAL A 190 26.96 20.49 -7.44
N LEU A 191 28.06 19.89 -7.84
CA LEU A 191 29.13 20.58 -8.55
C LEU A 191 28.86 20.56 -10.06
N ASP A 192 28.90 21.72 -10.70
CA ASP A 192 28.88 21.83 -12.18
C ASP A 192 30.27 21.54 -12.74
N ASN A 193 30.48 20.35 -13.28
CA ASN A 193 31.78 19.93 -13.81
C ASN A 193 32.32 20.77 -15.00
N ARG A 194 31.50 21.68 -15.57
CA ARG A 194 31.90 22.54 -16.69
C ARG A 194 32.57 23.83 -16.24
N VAL A 195 32.39 24.22 -14.99
CA VAL A 195 32.92 25.46 -14.43
C VAL A 195 33.54 25.13 -13.09
N GLU A 196 34.83 25.32 -12.99
CA GLU A 196 35.59 25.05 -11.75
C GLU A 196 34.96 25.76 -10.55
N GLY A 197 34.74 25.02 -9.48
CA GLY A 197 34.18 25.52 -8.22
C GLY A 197 32.73 25.98 -8.26
N LYS A 198 32.03 25.82 -9.39
CA LYS A 198 30.62 26.23 -9.48
C LYS A 198 29.71 25.26 -8.81
N ILE A 199 29.11 25.67 -7.71
CA ILE A 199 28.10 24.89 -6.98
C ILE A 199 26.70 25.35 -7.42
N GLU A 200 25.85 24.37 -7.77
CA GLU A 200 24.44 24.56 -8.11
C GLU A 200 23.54 23.97 -7.05
N THR A 201 22.41 24.61 -6.81
CA THR A 201 21.34 24.07 -5.96
C THR A 201 20.24 23.51 -6.85
N LEU A 202 19.88 22.24 -6.63
CA LEU A 202 18.82 21.59 -7.39
C LEU A 202 17.46 21.86 -6.74
N GLY A 203 16.41 21.92 -7.60
CA GLY A 203 15.03 22.17 -7.17
C GLY A 203 14.67 23.65 -7.15
N ASP A 204 13.56 23.97 -6.49
CA ASP A 204 12.96 25.32 -6.53
C ASP A 204 13.61 26.33 -5.57
N GLY A 205 14.79 26.01 -5.05
CA GLY A 205 15.53 26.88 -4.14
C GLY A 205 14.97 26.95 -2.72
N LYS A 206 14.02 26.11 -2.37
CA LYS A 206 13.37 26.09 -1.05
C LYS A 206 13.27 24.67 -0.50
N THR A 207 13.58 24.52 0.79
CA THR A 207 13.20 23.29 1.52
C THR A 207 11.69 23.27 1.79
N GLY A 208 11.13 22.08 1.89
CA GLY A 208 9.71 21.93 2.13
C GLY A 208 9.39 20.74 3.03
N VAL A 209 8.20 20.74 3.59
CA VAL A 209 7.62 19.61 4.32
C VAL A 209 6.20 19.39 3.87
N SER A 210 5.81 18.12 3.77
CA SER A 210 4.43 17.73 3.54
C SER A 210 4.01 16.62 4.50
N GLN A 211 2.74 16.60 4.83
CA GLN A 211 2.10 15.54 5.60
C GLN A 211 0.84 15.10 4.86
N GLU A 212 0.67 13.79 4.78
CA GLU A 212 -0.53 13.16 4.24
C GLU A 212 -1.00 12.07 5.19
N LYS A 213 -2.28 12.03 5.43
CA LYS A 213 -2.94 10.97 6.17
C LYS A 213 -4.13 10.47 5.37
N GLN A 214 -4.15 9.17 5.12
CA GLN A 214 -5.26 8.47 4.49
C GLN A 214 -5.79 7.43 5.44
N THR A 215 -7.10 7.39 5.63
CA THR A 215 -7.80 6.33 6.36
C THR A 215 -8.81 5.67 5.43
N GLU A 216 -8.90 4.36 5.52
CA GLU A 216 -9.92 3.60 4.82
C GLU A 216 -10.58 2.63 5.79
N THR A 217 -11.91 2.66 5.83
CA THR A 217 -12.74 1.79 6.68
C THR A 217 -13.68 0.99 5.80
N LYS A 218 -13.62 -0.34 5.93
CA LYS A 218 -14.54 -1.28 5.26
C LYS A 218 -15.28 -2.06 6.32
N VAL A 219 -16.59 -2.15 6.18
CA VAL A 219 -17.45 -2.94 7.06
C VAL A 219 -18.35 -3.82 6.21
N GLN A 220 -18.45 -5.08 6.58
CA GLN A 220 -19.36 -6.03 5.94
C GLN A 220 -20.16 -6.78 6.98
N SER A 221 -21.44 -6.98 6.70
CA SER A 221 -22.33 -7.81 7.50
C SER A 221 -22.94 -8.88 6.60
N ASP A 222 -22.82 -10.13 7.01
CA ASP A 222 -23.35 -11.28 6.28
C ASP A 222 -24.38 -12.00 7.16
N TYR A 223 -25.54 -12.31 6.57
CA TYR A 223 -26.63 -13.08 7.15
C TYR A 223 -26.94 -14.21 6.21
N LEU A 224 -26.64 -15.44 6.61
CA LEU A 224 -26.76 -16.62 5.77
C LEU A 224 -27.65 -17.67 6.44
N LEU A 225 -28.65 -18.13 5.71
CA LEU A 225 -29.47 -19.27 6.10
C LEU A 225 -29.21 -20.43 5.14
N THR A 226 -28.70 -21.54 5.65
CA THR A 226 -28.41 -22.73 4.87
C THR A 226 -29.31 -23.85 5.33
N TYR A 227 -30.00 -24.51 4.38
CA TYR A 227 -30.69 -25.75 4.54
C TYR A 227 -29.87 -26.87 3.92
N GLN A 228 -29.68 -27.96 4.65
CA GLN A 228 -28.96 -29.14 4.16
C GLN A 228 -29.71 -30.38 4.57
N ASN A 229 -30.01 -31.25 3.60
CA ASN A 229 -30.66 -32.53 3.88
C ASN A 229 -30.26 -33.58 2.85
N THR A 230 -30.30 -34.83 3.31
CA THR A 230 -30.07 -36.02 2.48
C THR A 230 -31.20 -36.99 2.70
N TRP A 231 -31.86 -37.44 1.63
CA TRP A 231 -32.92 -38.44 1.67
C TRP A 231 -32.70 -39.48 0.55
N GLY A 232 -32.47 -40.71 0.97
CA GLY A 232 -32.05 -41.79 0.05
C GLY A 232 -30.74 -41.40 -0.65
N GLU A 233 -30.78 -41.39 -1.98
CA GLU A 233 -29.63 -41.07 -2.80
C GLU A 233 -29.56 -39.55 -3.23
N HIS A 234 -30.44 -38.74 -2.66
CA HIS A 234 -30.55 -37.31 -2.94
C HIS A 234 -29.91 -36.48 -1.83
N SER A 235 -29.05 -35.55 -2.16
CA SER A 235 -28.49 -34.55 -1.25
C SER A 235 -28.76 -33.15 -1.79
N LEU A 236 -29.31 -32.30 -0.94
CA LEU A 236 -29.63 -30.90 -1.26
C LEU A 236 -28.99 -29.97 -0.25
N THR A 237 -28.27 -28.96 -0.74
CA THR A 237 -27.87 -27.78 0.04
C THR A 237 -28.45 -26.54 -0.64
N ALA A 238 -29.24 -25.78 0.11
CA ALA A 238 -29.81 -24.51 -0.34
C ALA A 238 -29.38 -23.39 0.62
N THR A 239 -28.85 -22.31 0.10
CA THR A 239 -28.42 -21.15 0.89
C THR A 239 -29.14 -19.90 0.40
N ALA A 240 -29.71 -19.15 1.34
CA ALA A 240 -30.20 -17.79 1.12
C ALA A 240 -29.36 -16.83 1.96
N GLY A 241 -29.02 -15.66 1.40
CA GLY A 241 -28.16 -14.74 2.08
C GLY A 241 -28.50 -13.27 1.79
N PHE A 242 -28.16 -12.46 2.78
CA PHE A 242 -28.19 -11.02 2.72
C PHE A 242 -26.86 -10.46 3.19
N THR A 243 -26.26 -9.58 2.40
CA THR A 243 -24.96 -8.97 2.71
C THR A 243 -25.05 -7.46 2.57
N THR A 244 -24.50 -6.73 3.52
CA THR A 244 -24.25 -5.30 3.39
C THR A 244 -22.75 -5.06 3.39
N TYR A 245 -22.31 -4.14 2.56
CA TYR A 245 -20.92 -3.70 2.50
C TYR A 245 -20.85 -2.19 2.46
N TYR A 246 -20.01 -1.61 3.29
CA TYR A 246 -19.70 -0.19 3.34
C TYR A 246 -18.20 0.02 3.23
N ASN A 247 -17.79 1.00 2.44
CA ASN A 247 -16.40 1.42 2.31
C ASN A 247 -16.33 2.95 2.29
N GLU A 248 -15.51 3.49 3.16
CA GLU A 248 -15.21 4.91 3.30
C GLU A 248 -13.71 5.14 3.21
N LEU A 249 -13.31 6.16 2.46
CA LEU A 249 -11.94 6.62 2.39
C LEU A 249 -11.91 8.12 2.65
N GLU A 250 -11.02 8.53 3.55
CA GLU A 250 -10.68 9.92 3.83
C GLU A 250 -9.20 10.17 3.56
N LEU A 251 -8.90 11.31 2.94
CA LEU A 251 -7.54 11.77 2.72
C LEU A 251 -7.43 13.23 3.14
N LEU A 252 -6.39 13.53 3.91
CA LEU A 252 -5.99 14.89 4.28
C LEU A 252 -4.51 15.06 4.00
N GLY A 253 -4.18 16.05 3.18
CA GLY A 253 -2.80 16.44 2.87
C GLY A 253 -2.57 17.92 3.13
N ALA A 254 -1.35 18.26 3.55
CA ALA A 254 -0.90 19.62 3.71
C ALA A 254 0.59 19.74 3.43
N ALA A 255 1.03 20.87 2.92
CA ALA A 255 2.44 21.16 2.67
C ALA A 255 2.76 22.62 2.94
N ARG A 256 4.00 22.88 3.30
CA ARG A 256 4.60 24.21 3.39
C ARG A 256 6.05 24.17 2.97
N THR A 257 6.55 25.28 2.46
CA THR A 257 7.97 25.49 2.18
C THR A 257 8.59 26.45 3.21
N GLN A 258 9.89 26.58 3.20
CA GLN A 258 10.59 27.54 4.04
C GLN A 258 10.18 28.98 3.70
N GLY A 259 10.21 29.86 4.70
CA GLY A 259 10.15 31.30 4.51
C GLY A 259 11.49 31.90 4.06
N VAL A 260 11.48 33.19 3.78
CA VAL A 260 12.69 33.92 3.40
C VAL A 260 13.74 33.86 4.51
N GLY A 261 14.96 33.44 4.15
CA GLY A 261 16.08 33.34 5.08
C GLY A 261 16.02 32.19 6.09
N LEU A 262 15.02 31.32 6.01
CA LEU A 262 14.84 30.17 6.88
C LEU A 262 14.97 28.87 6.09
N VAL A 263 15.77 27.94 6.59
CA VAL A 263 15.91 26.60 6.01
C VAL A 263 15.24 25.59 6.97
N ILE A 264 14.32 24.78 6.46
CA ILE A 264 13.73 23.71 7.26
C ILE A 264 14.81 22.62 7.45
N PRO A 265 15.12 22.23 8.70
CA PRO A 265 16.16 21.25 8.95
C PRO A 265 15.77 19.86 8.47
N ASN A 266 16.74 19.12 7.93
CA ASN A 266 16.58 17.70 7.59
C ASN A 266 16.62 16.83 8.88
N ASN A 267 15.57 16.92 9.66
CA ASN A 267 15.38 16.12 10.87
C ASN A 267 13.96 15.54 10.87
N PRO A 268 13.81 14.20 10.77
CA PRO A 268 12.50 13.54 10.70
C PRO A 268 11.55 13.88 11.85
N ASP A 269 12.07 14.22 13.03
CA ASP A 269 11.26 14.61 14.18
C ASP A 269 10.69 16.02 14.07
N LYS A 270 11.19 16.80 13.12
CA LYS A 270 10.75 18.17 12.84
C LYS A 270 9.99 18.32 11.51
N TRP A 271 9.70 17.25 10.80
CA TRP A 271 8.96 17.31 9.52
C TRP A 271 7.46 17.43 9.74
N TYR A 272 7.05 18.43 10.50
CA TYR A 272 5.65 18.82 10.64
C TYR A 272 5.38 20.07 9.81
N VAL A 273 4.22 20.12 9.15
CA VAL A 273 3.85 21.23 8.26
C VAL A 273 3.91 22.59 8.96
N SER A 274 3.67 22.62 10.27
CA SER A 274 3.73 23.86 11.09
C SER A 274 5.12 24.51 11.13
N ILE A 275 6.21 23.79 10.79
CA ILE A 275 7.56 24.37 10.76
C ILE A 275 7.79 25.28 9.56
N GLY A 276 7.04 25.07 8.47
CA GLY A 276 7.13 25.90 7.27
C GLY A 276 6.40 27.23 7.40
N ASP A 277 6.67 28.12 6.46
CA ASP A 277 6.03 29.44 6.40
C ASP A 277 4.51 29.29 6.13
N ALA A 278 3.72 29.97 6.97
CA ALA A 278 2.26 29.95 6.84
C ALA A 278 1.76 30.52 5.51
N GLY A 279 2.47 31.51 4.94
CA GLY A 279 2.15 32.11 3.65
C GLY A 279 2.33 31.17 2.44
N THR A 280 3.03 30.02 2.65
CA THR A 280 3.26 29.00 1.60
C THR A 280 2.34 27.78 1.74
N ALA A 281 1.38 27.83 2.68
CA ALA A 281 0.54 26.71 2.99
C ALA A 281 -0.33 26.26 1.80
N THR A 282 -0.27 24.96 1.53
CA THR A 282 -1.20 24.28 0.63
C THR A 282 -1.86 23.12 1.36
N ASN A 283 -3.09 22.80 1.00
CA ASN A 283 -3.80 21.66 1.53
C ASN A 283 -4.67 21.01 0.46
N ASN A 284 -4.98 19.76 0.68
CA ASN A 284 -5.97 19.01 -0.08
C ASN A 284 -6.69 18.03 0.85
N SER A 285 -7.96 17.83 0.61
CA SER A 285 -8.73 16.80 1.29
C SER A 285 -9.75 16.20 0.33
N THR A 286 -10.02 14.94 0.52
CA THR A 286 -11.10 14.25 -0.19
C THR A 286 -11.69 13.18 0.70
N GLN A 287 -12.96 12.92 0.49
CA GLN A 287 -13.70 11.83 1.11
C GLN A 287 -14.61 11.21 0.06
N TRP A 288 -14.75 9.91 0.10
CA TRP A 288 -15.78 9.20 -0.61
C TRP A 288 -16.26 8.00 0.19
N GLU A 289 -17.50 7.65 -0.01
CA GLU A 289 -18.12 6.47 0.58
C GLU A 289 -18.90 5.67 -0.47
N ARG A 290 -18.97 4.37 -0.28
CA ARG A 290 -19.72 3.45 -1.13
C ARG A 290 -20.41 2.40 -0.28
N SER A 291 -21.66 2.13 -0.60
CA SER A 291 -22.44 1.08 0.02
C SER A 291 -22.92 0.09 -1.04
N THR A 292 -22.93 -1.17 -0.68
CA THR A 292 -23.50 -2.23 -1.50
C THR A 292 -24.39 -3.10 -0.63
N VAL A 293 -25.55 -3.46 -1.16
CA VAL A 293 -26.49 -4.41 -0.56
C VAL A 293 -26.68 -5.55 -1.54
N SER A 294 -26.56 -6.77 -1.06
CA SER A 294 -26.63 -7.98 -1.89
C SER A 294 -27.63 -8.98 -1.30
N MET A 295 -28.43 -9.57 -2.18
CA MET A 295 -29.26 -10.73 -1.86
C MET A 295 -28.80 -11.89 -2.72
N LEU A 296 -28.61 -13.04 -2.11
CA LEU A 296 -28.13 -14.24 -2.80
C LEU A 296 -28.97 -15.47 -2.50
N GLY A 297 -29.07 -16.35 -3.48
CA GLY A 297 -29.62 -17.68 -3.37
C GLY A 297 -28.73 -18.68 -4.11
N ARG A 298 -28.49 -19.83 -3.52
CA ARG A 298 -27.70 -20.91 -4.13
C ARG A 298 -28.31 -22.25 -3.82
N ILE A 299 -28.33 -23.13 -4.80
CA ILE A 299 -28.77 -24.52 -4.70
C ILE A 299 -27.66 -25.43 -5.21
N LEU A 300 -27.30 -26.41 -4.41
CA LEU A 300 -26.43 -27.51 -4.78
C LEU A 300 -27.24 -28.80 -4.61
N TYR A 301 -27.38 -29.56 -5.68
CA TYR A 301 -28.11 -30.83 -5.65
C TYR A 301 -27.23 -31.94 -6.19
N ASN A 302 -27.23 -33.05 -5.52
CA ASN A 302 -26.49 -34.26 -5.88
C ASN A 302 -27.40 -35.47 -5.82
N TYR A 303 -27.45 -36.21 -6.94
CA TYR A 303 -28.14 -37.48 -7.03
C TYR A 303 -27.14 -38.61 -7.26
N LYS A 304 -27.09 -39.56 -6.36
CA LYS A 304 -26.23 -40.78 -6.40
C LYS A 304 -24.72 -40.47 -6.48
N GLY A 305 -24.26 -39.27 -6.11
CA GLY A 305 -22.87 -38.87 -6.36
C GLY A 305 -22.47 -38.78 -7.85
N ARG A 306 -23.45 -38.94 -8.74
CA ARG A 306 -23.22 -39.02 -10.19
C ARG A 306 -23.79 -37.83 -10.98
N TYR A 307 -24.93 -37.32 -10.56
CA TYR A 307 -25.56 -36.17 -11.21
C TYR A 307 -25.52 -35.00 -10.23
N LEU A 308 -24.81 -33.96 -10.64
CA LEU A 308 -24.59 -32.77 -9.84
C LEU A 308 -25.25 -31.59 -10.54
N PHE A 309 -26.01 -30.81 -9.80
CA PHE A 309 -26.60 -29.56 -10.27
C PHE A 309 -26.20 -28.43 -9.33
N ASN A 310 -25.78 -27.30 -9.88
CA ASN A 310 -25.46 -26.07 -9.14
C ASN A 310 -26.18 -24.90 -9.82
N GLY A 311 -26.97 -24.17 -9.03
CA GLY A 311 -27.61 -22.95 -9.47
C GLY A 311 -27.37 -21.83 -8.47
N SER A 312 -27.07 -20.63 -8.92
CA SER A 312 -26.98 -19.45 -8.07
C SER A 312 -27.61 -18.23 -8.71
N PHE A 313 -28.17 -17.39 -7.85
CA PHE A 313 -28.70 -16.09 -8.18
C PHE A 313 -28.21 -15.07 -7.17
N ARG A 314 -27.79 -13.88 -7.65
CA ARG A 314 -27.41 -12.75 -6.82
C ARG A 314 -27.96 -11.48 -7.40
N ARG A 315 -28.49 -10.64 -6.54
CA ARG A 315 -28.92 -9.27 -6.87
C ARG A 315 -28.15 -8.29 -6.01
N ASP A 316 -27.40 -7.38 -6.65
CA ASP A 316 -26.57 -6.38 -6.02
C ASP A 316 -27.10 -4.99 -6.29
N GLY A 317 -27.21 -4.18 -5.25
CA GLY A 317 -27.49 -2.75 -5.33
C GLY A 317 -26.30 -1.96 -4.83
N SER A 318 -25.78 -1.00 -5.62
CA SER A 318 -24.63 -0.19 -5.26
C SER A 318 -24.92 1.29 -5.33
N SER A 319 -24.48 2.03 -4.31
CA SER A 319 -24.58 3.49 -4.26
C SER A 319 -23.77 4.18 -5.35
N ALA A 320 -22.73 3.51 -5.89
CA ALA A 320 -21.91 4.05 -6.98
C ALA A 320 -22.71 4.31 -8.27
N PHE A 321 -23.87 3.66 -8.44
CA PHE A 321 -24.75 3.82 -9.59
C PHE A 321 -26.03 4.60 -9.27
N SER A 322 -26.11 5.28 -8.11
CA SER A 322 -27.31 6.01 -7.66
C SER A 322 -27.78 7.06 -8.65
N TYR A 323 -26.86 7.71 -9.36
CA TYR A 323 -27.19 8.76 -10.35
C TYR A 323 -27.68 8.23 -11.70
N THR A 324 -27.53 6.93 -11.98
CA THR A 324 -27.89 6.34 -13.28
C THR A 324 -29.29 5.77 -13.31
N GLY A 325 -29.97 5.66 -12.16
CA GLY A 325 -31.25 4.95 -12.02
C GLY A 325 -31.13 3.41 -12.08
N ASN A 326 -29.95 2.88 -12.38
CA ASN A 326 -29.67 1.43 -12.53
C ASN A 326 -28.82 0.91 -11.37
N GLN A 327 -29.22 1.16 -10.14
CA GLN A 327 -28.47 0.75 -8.94
C GLN A 327 -28.40 -0.76 -8.74
N TRP A 328 -29.38 -1.49 -9.30
CA TRP A 328 -29.54 -2.93 -9.08
C TRP A 328 -29.15 -3.74 -10.31
N GLN A 329 -28.33 -4.76 -10.09
CA GLN A 329 -27.91 -5.71 -11.12
C GLN A 329 -28.18 -7.15 -10.64
N ASN A 330 -28.54 -8.02 -11.59
CA ASN A 330 -28.81 -9.44 -11.34
C ASN A 330 -27.72 -10.28 -11.98
N PHE A 331 -27.26 -11.27 -11.23
CA PHE A 331 -26.26 -12.23 -11.67
C PHE A 331 -26.77 -13.64 -11.40
N TYR A 332 -26.60 -14.52 -12.35
CA TYR A 332 -27.02 -15.93 -12.23
C TYR A 332 -25.97 -16.85 -12.87
N SER A 333 -25.85 -18.04 -12.32
CA SER A 333 -25.06 -19.11 -12.92
C SER A 333 -25.74 -20.44 -12.72
N VAL A 334 -25.54 -21.35 -13.69
CA VAL A 334 -26.03 -22.73 -13.67
C VAL A 334 -24.87 -23.63 -14.13
N GLY A 335 -24.70 -24.75 -13.45
CA GLY A 335 -23.68 -25.76 -13.76
C GLY A 335 -24.12 -27.16 -13.40
#